data_7e053072d5091b4d8901e91c9e62b8f2
#
_entry.id   7e053072d5091b4d8901e91c9e62b8f2
#
_cell.length_a   1.000
_cell.length_b   1.000
_cell.length_c   1.000
_cell.angle_alpha   90.00
_cell.angle_beta   90.00
_cell.angle_gamma   90.00
#
_symmetry.space_group_name_H-M   'P 1'
#
loop_
_entity.id
_entity.type
_entity.pdbx_description
1 polymer ?
#
loop_
_entity_poly.entity_id
_entity_poly.type
_entity_poly.pdbx_seq_one_letter_code
_entity_poly.pdbx_strand_id
1 'polypeptide(L)'
;INDNLMQQAETLYRYLFIKNASPKWRTGSMAELVSVRYGKDHKKLADGTIPVYGSGGVMRFVERPLYEHESVLIPRKGSLNNIIYVNQPFWSVDTMFYTEMKLCNVAKYVYFYLKSQNLAAMNVGSAVPSMTTELLNSLQIKIPSNSTLMMFESIVDPMFKTISHNQIEIKKLMQVRDYLLKKLFS
;
A
#
# COMPACT_ATOMS: atom_id res chain seq x y z
N ILE A 1 -12.79 9.89 -11.11
CA ILE A 1 -13.48 9.48 -9.88
C ILE A 1 -12.46 8.93 -8.87
N ASN A 2 -11.67 7.89 -9.20
CA ASN A 2 -10.74 7.26 -8.26
C ASN A 2 -9.69 8.23 -7.71
N ASP A 3 -9.11 9.07 -8.56
CA ASP A 3 -8.12 10.07 -8.14
C ASP A 3 -8.73 11.10 -7.18
N ASN A 4 -9.98 11.49 -7.41
CA ASN A 4 -10.71 12.40 -6.52
C ASN A 4 -10.94 11.77 -5.14
N LEU A 5 -11.38 10.50 -5.08
CA LEU A 5 -11.58 9.78 -3.82
C LEU A 5 -10.26 9.63 -3.05
N MET A 6 -9.17 9.31 -3.74
CA MET A 6 -7.84 9.22 -3.13
C MET A 6 -7.37 10.58 -2.60
N GLN A 7 -7.61 11.65 -3.34
CA GLN A 7 -7.30 13.02 -2.92
C GLN A 7 -8.10 13.46 -1.68
N GLN A 8 -9.38 13.10 -1.62
CA GLN A 8 -10.23 13.36 -0.43
C GLN A 8 -9.70 12.61 0.79
N ALA A 9 -9.36 11.31 0.65
CA ALA A 9 -8.80 10.51 1.72
C ALA A 9 -7.45 11.07 2.21
N GLU A 10 -6.57 11.49 1.30
CA GLU A 10 -5.30 12.14 1.65
C GLU A 10 -5.51 13.49 2.35
N THR A 11 -6.47 14.28 1.89
CA THR A 11 -6.82 15.56 2.50
C THR A 11 -7.30 15.36 3.94
N LEU A 12 -8.15 14.36 4.17
CA LEU A 12 -8.61 14.01 5.52
C LEU A 12 -7.45 13.53 6.40
N TYR A 13 -6.55 12.70 5.88
CA TYR A 13 -5.33 12.30 6.58
C TYR A 13 -4.53 13.54 7.03
N ARG A 14 -4.23 14.45 6.10
CA ARG A 14 -3.47 15.68 6.39
C ARG A 14 -4.18 16.55 7.42
N TYR A 15 -5.50 16.66 7.31
CA TYR A 15 -6.30 17.44 8.26
C TYR A 15 -6.23 16.86 9.67
N LEU A 16 -6.44 15.56 9.84
CA LEU A 16 -6.52 14.93 11.16
C LEU A 16 -5.13 14.71 11.80
N PHE A 17 -4.16 14.26 11.03
CA PHE A 17 -2.90 13.75 11.57
C PHE A 17 -1.71 14.71 11.43
N ILE A 18 -1.84 15.73 10.60
CA ILE A 18 -0.80 16.75 10.41
C ILE A 18 -1.29 18.10 11.00
N LYS A 19 -2.37 18.67 10.43
CA LYS A 19 -2.82 20.01 10.80
C LYS A 19 -3.42 20.05 12.21
N ASN A 20 -4.24 19.07 12.56
CA ASN A 20 -4.95 18.96 13.84
C ASN A 20 -4.42 17.80 14.70
N ALA A 21 -3.15 17.42 14.51
CA ALA A 21 -2.51 16.40 15.33
C ALA A 21 -2.57 16.80 16.80
N SER A 22 -3.14 15.93 17.66
CA SER A 22 -3.22 16.23 19.08
C SER A 22 -1.82 16.34 19.69
N PRO A 23 -1.53 17.38 20.49
CA PRO A 23 -0.26 17.50 21.20
C PRO A 23 -0.04 16.39 22.23
N LYS A 24 -1.11 15.69 22.62
CA LYS A 24 -1.06 14.54 23.53
C LYS A 24 -0.58 13.25 22.87
N TRP A 25 -0.53 13.19 21.53
CA TRP A 25 -0.01 12.01 20.85
C TRP A 25 1.50 11.96 20.99
N ARG A 26 1.98 10.85 21.55
CA ARG A 26 3.44 10.62 21.59
C ARG A 26 3.99 10.36 20.20
N THR A 27 5.26 10.66 20.03
CA THR A 27 6.03 10.18 18.90
C THR A 27 6.57 8.80 19.25
N GLY A 28 6.43 7.87 18.34
CA GLY A 28 6.95 6.51 18.43
C GLY A 28 7.64 6.10 17.14
N SER A 29 8.05 4.86 17.04
CA SER A 29 8.61 4.29 15.82
C SER A 29 7.54 3.57 15.00
N MET A 30 7.76 3.49 13.66
CA MET A 30 6.87 2.72 12.79
C MET A 30 6.77 1.24 13.23
N ALA A 31 7.85 0.70 13.81
CA ALA A 31 7.86 -0.66 14.35
C ALA A 31 6.83 -0.92 15.45
N GLU A 32 6.29 0.12 16.09
CA GLU A 32 5.22 -0.04 17.09
C GLU A 32 3.84 -0.29 16.43
N LEU A 33 3.65 0.19 15.21
CA LEU A 33 2.39 0.08 14.48
C LEU A 33 2.33 -1.14 13.56
N VAL A 34 3.48 -1.53 12.99
CA VAL A 34 3.58 -2.61 12.00
C VAL A 34 4.82 -3.46 12.19
N SER A 35 4.78 -4.70 11.68
CA SER A 35 5.96 -5.53 11.43
C SER A 35 6.28 -5.53 9.96
N VAL A 36 7.48 -5.04 9.60
CA VAL A 36 7.95 -5.06 8.20
C VAL A 36 8.52 -6.44 7.86
N ARG A 37 8.03 -7.05 6.79
CA ARG A 37 8.43 -8.38 6.30
C ARG A 37 8.97 -8.29 4.89
N TYR A 38 9.89 -9.20 4.57
CA TYR A 38 10.39 -9.36 3.20
C TYR A 38 9.38 -10.10 2.33
N GLY A 39 9.19 -9.62 1.11
CA GLY A 39 8.57 -10.42 0.06
C GLY A 39 9.44 -11.62 -0.32
N LYS A 40 8.91 -12.50 -1.16
CA LYS A 40 9.56 -13.77 -1.54
C LYS A 40 9.58 -13.96 -3.05
N ASP A 41 10.55 -14.75 -3.54
CA ASP A 41 10.59 -15.16 -4.94
C ASP A 41 9.30 -15.91 -5.33
N HIS A 42 8.74 -15.54 -6.48
CA HIS A 42 7.48 -16.06 -7.00
C HIS A 42 7.64 -16.97 -8.22
N LYS A 43 8.88 -17.16 -8.72
CA LYS A 43 9.13 -17.82 -10.02
C LYS A 43 8.68 -19.29 -10.06
N LYS A 44 8.72 -19.96 -8.90
CA LYS A 44 8.33 -21.38 -8.78
C LYS A 44 6.83 -21.61 -8.56
N LEU A 45 6.05 -20.54 -8.40
CA LEU A 45 4.61 -20.65 -8.21
C LEU A 45 3.91 -20.85 -9.56
N ALA A 46 2.90 -21.73 -9.57
CA ALA A 46 2.02 -21.90 -10.71
C ALA A 46 1.15 -20.65 -10.93
N ASP A 47 0.62 -20.49 -12.14
CA ASP A 47 -0.33 -19.43 -12.45
C ASP A 47 -1.66 -19.64 -11.70
N GLY A 48 -2.32 -18.54 -11.33
CA GLY A 48 -3.55 -18.57 -10.54
C GLY A 48 -4.28 -17.24 -10.53
N THR A 49 -4.92 -16.91 -9.42
CA THR A 49 -5.77 -15.72 -9.28
C THR A 49 -5.21 -14.68 -8.29
N ILE A 50 -4.20 -15.03 -7.51
CA ILE A 50 -3.63 -14.16 -6.48
C ILE A 50 -2.61 -13.19 -7.10
N PRO A 51 -2.79 -11.87 -6.97
CA PRO A 51 -1.89 -10.90 -7.57
C PRO A 51 -0.49 -10.92 -6.93
N VAL A 52 0.53 -10.85 -7.77
CA VAL A 52 1.94 -10.69 -7.39
C VAL A 52 2.33 -9.24 -7.59
N TYR A 53 2.75 -8.59 -6.52
CA TYR A 53 3.15 -7.19 -6.54
C TYR A 53 4.68 -7.02 -6.58
N GLY A 54 5.13 -6.19 -7.51
CA GLY A 54 6.46 -5.60 -7.55
C GLY A 54 6.40 -4.09 -7.38
N SER A 55 7.53 -3.39 -7.49
CA SER A 55 7.60 -1.92 -7.31
C SER A 55 6.80 -1.11 -8.34
N GLY A 56 6.45 -1.69 -9.47
CA GLY A 56 5.59 -1.09 -10.49
C GLY A 56 4.10 -1.43 -10.37
N GLY A 57 3.69 -2.25 -9.40
CA GLY A 57 2.32 -2.75 -9.24
C GLY A 57 2.20 -4.24 -9.51
N VAL A 58 1.02 -4.70 -9.98
CA VAL A 58 0.75 -6.12 -10.26
C VAL A 58 1.55 -6.57 -11.50
N MET A 59 2.34 -7.65 -11.33
CA MET A 59 3.20 -8.23 -12.37
C MET A 59 2.58 -9.46 -13.03
N ARG A 60 1.98 -10.36 -12.24
CA ARG A 60 1.32 -11.60 -12.67
C ARG A 60 0.36 -12.09 -11.60
N PHE A 61 -0.25 -13.26 -11.82
CA PHE A 61 -1.10 -13.92 -10.85
C PHE A 61 -0.58 -15.32 -10.55
N VAL A 62 -0.70 -15.76 -9.27
CA VAL A 62 -0.19 -17.06 -8.79
C VAL A 62 -1.25 -17.84 -8.01
N GLU A 63 -0.96 -19.13 -7.77
CA GLU A 63 -1.87 -20.10 -7.18
C GLU A 63 -2.21 -19.86 -5.70
N ARG A 64 -1.30 -19.23 -4.94
CA ARG A 64 -1.44 -19.04 -3.49
C ARG A 64 -0.88 -17.70 -3.02
N PRO A 65 -1.41 -17.14 -1.92
CA PRO A 65 -0.91 -15.89 -1.36
C PRO A 65 0.34 -16.11 -0.50
N LEU A 66 1.11 -15.03 -0.33
CA LEU A 66 2.14 -14.90 0.71
C LEU A 66 1.52 -14.39 2.01
N TYR A 67 0.52 -13.50 1.89
CA TYR A 67 -0.19 -12.87 3.00
C TYR A 67 -1.64 -12.59 2.60
N GLU A 68 -2.58 -12.74 3.54
CA GLU A 68 -4.02 -12.73 3.25
C GLU A 68 -4.77 -11.53 3.83
N HIS A 69 -4.08 -10.71 4.63
CA HIS A 69 -4.69 -9.58 5.33
C HIS A 69 -4.26 -8.24 4.72
N GLU A 70 -4.88 -7.18 5.21
CA GLU A 70 -4.58 -5.79 4.86
C GLU A 70 -3.10 -5.47 5.11
N SER A 71 -2.47 -4.81 4.14
CA SER A 71 -1.04 -4.53 4.16
C SER A 71 -0.68 -3.26 3.39
N VAL A 72 0.45 -2.68 3.74
CA VAL A 72 1.12 -1.65 2.96
C VAL A 72 2.40 -2.23 2.38
N LEU A 73 2.50 -2.20 1.05
CA LEU A 73 3.66 -2.70 0.31
C LEU A 73 4.63 -1.55 0.08
N ILE A 74 5.90 -1.79 0.38
CA ILE A 74 6.95 -0.80 0.33
C ILE A 74 8.06 -1.30 -0.59
N PRO A 75 8.41 -0.60 -1.67
CA PRO A 75 9.53 -0.99 -2.51
C PRO A 75 10.83 -1.01 -1.73
N ARG A 76 11.56 -2.12 -1.85
CA ARG A 76 12.92 -2.26 -1.34
C ARG A 76 13.93 -1.75 -2.36
N LYS A 77 13.62 -1.92 -3.66
CA LYS A 77 14.42 -1.47 -4.81
C LYS A 77 13.51 -0.91 -5.89
N GLY A 78 14.07 -0.12 -6.79
CA GLY A 78 13.33 0.48 -7.90
C GLY A 78 12.60 1.76 -7.48
N SER A 79 11.30 1.88 -7.76
CA SER A 79 10.49 3.08 -7.50
C SER A 79 10.13 3.20 -6.01
N LEU A 80 11.10 3.60 -5.16
CA LEU A 80 10.97 3.60 -3.69
C LEU A 80 9.77 4.38 -3.15
N ASN A 81 9.29 5.40 -3.85
CA ASN A 81 8.14 6.21 -3.44
C ASN A 81 6.79 5.60 -3.87
N ASN A 82 6.80 4.46 -4.60
CA ASN A 82 5.55 3.80 -5.03
C ASN A 82 4.99 2.90 -3.92
N ILE A 83 4.42 3.50 -2.90
CA ILE A 83 3.77 2.80 -1.79
C ILE A 83 2.41 2.30 -2.25
N ILE A 84 2.10 1.02 -1.99
CA ILE A 84 0.86 0.38 -2.44
C ILE A 84 0.09 -0.12 -1.21
N TYR A 85 -1.18 0.27 -1.12
CA TYR A 85 -2.11 -0.30 -0.15
C TYR A 85 -2.82 -1.49 -0.77
N VAL A 86 -2.91 -2.60 -0.03
CA VAL A 86 -3.56 -3.84 -0.46
C VAL A 86 -4.47 -4.35 0.65
N ASN A 87 -5.72 -4.69 0.30
CA ASN A 87 -6.71 -5.29 1.20
C ASN A 87 -7.35 -6.53 0.54
N GLN A 88 -6.51 -7.47 0.14
CA GLN A 88 -6.89 -8.77 -0.43
C GLN A 88 -5.69 -9.73 -0.30
N PRO A 89 -5.87 -11.05 -0.41
CA PRO A 89 -4.75 -11.98 -0.50
C PRO A 89 -3.80 -11.60 -1.64
N PHE A 90 -2.49 -11.61 -1.37
CA PHE A 90 -1.48 -11.21 -2.34
C PHE A 90 -0.16 -11.97 -2.17
N TRP A 91 0.68 -11.87 -3.19
CA TRP A 91 2.10 -12.20 -3.13
C TRP A 91 2.93 -10.92 -3.34
N SER A 92 3.99 -10.76 -2.55
CA SER A 92 4.96 -9.67 -2.70
C SER A 92 6.32 -10.25 -3.09
N VAL A 93 6.95 -9.70 -4.13
CA VAL A 93 8.26 -10.18 -4.60
C VAL A 93 9.39 -9.78 -3.64
N ASP A 94 10.55 -10.41 -3.77
CA ASP A 94 11.74 -10.20 -2.92
C ASP A 94 12.34 -8.80 -2.97
N THR A 95 11.99 -8.00 -3.98
CA THR A 95 12.35 -6.57 -4.09
C THR A 95 11.35 -5.63 -3.43
N MET A 96 10.39 -6.18 -2.70
CA MET A 96 9.38 -5.47 -1.93
C MET A 96 9.42 -5.88 -0.46
N PHE A 97 8.94 -5.00 0.41
CA PHE A 97 8.46 -5.34 1.75
C PHE A 97 6.94 -5.33 1.77
N TYR A 98 6.37 -6.06 2.72
CA TYR A 98 4.97 -5.92 3.12
C TYR A 98 4.89 -5.73 4.63
N THR A 99 3.77 -5.22 5.12
CA THR A 99 3.56 -4.91 6.52
C THR A 99 2.45 -5.77 7.13
N GLU A 100 2.70 -6.30 8.31
CA GLU A 100 1.70 -6.91 9.17
C GLU A 100 1.28 -5.88 10.21
N MET A 101 -0.01 -5.56 10.29
CA MET A 101 -0.54 -4.55 11.21
C MET A 101 -0.54 -5.08 12.65
N LYS A 102 -0.04 -4.28 13.60
CA LYS A 102 -0.06 -4.59 15.03
C LYS A 102 -1.27 -4.03 15.75
N LEU A 103 -1.94 -3.07 15.14
CA LEU A 103 -3.13 -2.41 15.65
C LEU A 103 -4.25 -2.45 14.61
N CYS A 104 -5.50 -2.49 15.08
CA CYS A 104 -6.65 -2.34 14.19
C CYS A 104 -6.71 -0.92 13.59
N ASN A 105 -7.27 -0.78 12.40
CA ASN A 105 -7.54 0.50 11.72
C ASN A 105 -6.29 1.37 11.47
N VAL A 106 -5.10 0.78 11.44
CA VAL A 106 -3.84 1.52 11.32
C VAL A 106 -3.27 1.52 9.89
N ALA A 107 -3.71 0.60 9.03
CA ALA A 107 -3.09 0.39 7.73
C ALA A 107 -3.17 1.61 6.81
N LYS A 108 -4.34 2.25 6.69
CA LYS A 108 -4.51 3.44 5.86
C LYS A 108 -3.77 4.66 6.43
N TYR A 109 -3.69 4.77 7.76
CA TYR A 109 -2.85 5.77 8.42
C TYR A 109 -1.37 5.58 8.05
N VAL A 110 -0.85 4.37 8.17
CA VAL A 110 0.54 4.02 7.79
C VAL A 110 0.78 4.22 6.29
N TYR A 111 -0.19 3.86 5.46
CA TYR A 111 -0.12 4.08 4.01
C TYR A 111 0.08 5.56 3.66
N PHE A 112 -0.75 6.46 4.19
CA PHE A 112 -0.62 7.89 3.90
C PHE A 112 0.63 8.49 4.55
N TYR A 113 1.00 8.01 5.74
CA TYR A 113 2.27 8.40 6.36
C TYR A 113 3.45 8.08 5.45
N LEU A 114 3.57 6.85 4.98
CA LEU A 114 4.67 6.44 4.09
C LEU A 114 4.64 7.18 2.75
N LYS A 115 3.46 7.42 2.18
CA LYS A 115 3.31 8.26 0.98
C LYS A 115 3.79 9.70 1.17
N SER A 116 3.66 10.23 2.37
CA SER A 116 4.13 11.58 2.69
C SER A 116 5.65 11.66 2.88
N GLN A 117 6.34 10.50 3.02
CA GLN A 117 7.79 10.44 3.13
C GLN A 117 8.45 10.42 1.75
N ASN A 118 9.59 11.08 1.60
CA ASN A 118 10.43 10.90 0.42
C ASN A 118 11.45 9.78 0.66
N LEU A 119 10.98 8.52 0.56
CA LEU A 119 11.81 7.35 0.85
C LEU A 119 13.03 7.27 -0.08
N ALA A 120 12.91 7.75 -1.31
CA ALA A 120 14.03 7.79 -2.25
C ALA A 120 15.15 8.72 -1.75
N ALA A 121 14.81 9.85 -1.13
CA ALA A 121 15.79 10.80 -0.60
C ALA A 121 16.45 10.31 0.71
N MET A 122 15.88 9.34 1.40
CA MET A 122 16.44 8.77 2.63
C MET A 122 17.65 7.85 2.37
N ASN A 123 17.92 7.52 1.10
CA ASN A 123 19.03 6.66 0.68
C ASN A 123 20.28 7.49 0.30
N VAL A 124 20.86 8.16 1.25
CA VAL A 124 22.09 8.94 1.02
C VAL A 124 23.32 8.02 1.01
N GLY A 125 24.05 7.99 -0.12
CA GLY A 125 25.38 7.37 -0.20
C GLY A 125 25.43 5.97 -0.84
N SER A 126 24.34 5.41 -1.37
CA SER A 126 24.36 4.15 -2.12
C SER A 126 24.22 4.39 -3.63
N ALA A 127 25.06 3.74 -4.44
CA ALA A 127 24.98 3.78 -5.90
C ALA A 127 23.65 3.20 -6.43
N VAL A 128 23.00 2.31 -5.66
CA VAL A 128 21.66 1.77 -5.94
C VAL A 128 20.78 2.03 -4.72
N PRO A 129 19.77 2.90 -4.84
CA PRO A 129 18.84 3.17 -3.74
C PRO A 129 18.16 1.87 -3.28
N SER A 130 18.33 1.52 -2.00
CA SER A 130 17.69 0.37 -1.41
C SER A 130 17.16 0.68 -0.02
N MET A 131 15.91 0.34 0.25
CA MET A 131 15.28 0.47 1.56
C MET A 131 15.66 -0.71 2.45
N THR A 132 15.85 -0.46 3.75
CA THR A 132 16.09 -1.51 4.74
C THR A 132 15.01 -1.57 5.80
N THR A 133 14.87 -2.70 6.47
CA THR A 133 13.92 -2.88 7.57
C THR A 133 14.26 -1.99 8.76
N GLU A 134 15.56 -1.80 9.03
CA GLU A 134 16.06 -0.95 10.11
C GLU A 134 15.64 0.50 9.92
N LEU A 135 15.81 1.02 8.69
CA LEU A 135 15.40 2.38 8.34
C LEU A 135 13.88 2.55 8.48
N LEU A 136 13.10 1.62 7.91
CA LEU A 136 11.64 1.68 8.00
C LEU A 136 11.17 1.59 9.44
N ASN A 137 11.72 0.67 10.23
CA ASN A 137 11.36 0.50 11.63
C ASN A 137 11.71 1.72 12.49
N SER A 138 12.77 2.47 12.15
CA SER A 138 13.21 3.67 12.88
C SER A 138 12.44 4.94 12.52
N LEU A 139 11.61 4.93 11.47
CA LEU A 139 10.82 6.10 11.07
C LEU A 139 9.96 6.59 12.23
N GLN A 140 10.09 7.88 12.55
CA GLN A 140 9.37 8.52 13.64
C GLN A 140 7.95 8.89 13.20
N ILE A 141 6.97 8.38 13.89
CA ILE A 141 5.55 8.57 13.57
C ILE A 141 4.76 8.94 14.82
N LYS A 142 3.74 9.78 14.68
CA LYS A 142 2.79 10.03 15.77
C LYS A 142 1.94 8.77 16.01
N ILE A 143 1.68 8.47 17.27
CA ILE A 143 0.81 7.37 17.65
C ILE A 143 -0.54 7.96 18.07
N PRO A 144 -1.53 7.96 17.14
CA PRO A 144 -2.85 8.51 17.42
C PRO A 144 -3.63 7.67 18.42
N SER A 145 -4.68 8.25 19.01
CA SER A 145 -5.62 7.47 19.80
C SER A 145 -6.39 6.48 18.92
N ASN A 146 -6.79 5.35 19.49
CA ASN A 146 -7.60 4.36 18.77
C ASN A 146 -8.92 4.96 18.24
N SER A 147 -9.54 5.87 18.99
CA SER A 147 -10.75 6.57 18.54
C SER A 147 -10.54 7.41 17.29
N THR A 148 -9.38 8.08 17.15
CA THR A 148 -9.05 8.85 15.97
C THR A 148 -8.78 7.94 14.76
N LEU A 149 -8.08 6.81 14.97
CA LEU A 149 -7.86 5.81 13.93
C LEU A 149 -9.19 5.21 13.45
N MET A 150 -10.08 4.83 14.36
CA MET A 150 -11.41 4.30 14.02
C MET A 150 -12.26 5.32 13.24
N MET A 151 -12.26 6.58 13.69
CA MET A 151 -12.98 7.64 12.97
C MET A 151 -12.44 7.82 11.55
N PHE A 152 -11.12 7.92 11.39
CA PHE A 152 -10.48 8.04 10.08
C PHE A 152 -10.83 6.84 9.20
N GLU A 153 -10.69 5.63 9.71
CA GLU A 153 -11.00 4.39 9.02
C GLU A 153 -12.46 4.36 8.53
N SER A 154 -13.41 4.72 9.39
CA SER A 154 -14.84 4.70 9.05
C SER A 154 -15.21 5.62 7.87
N ILE A 155 -14.45 6.70 7.67
CA ILE A 155 -14.67 7.65 6.58
C ILE A 155 -13.93 7.22 5.31
N VAL A 156 -12.69 6.74 5.43
CA VAL A 156 -11.87 6.46 4.24
C VAL A 156 -12.07 5.04 3.70
N ASP A 157 -12.46 4.07 4.50
CA ASP A 157 -12.65 2.70 4.04
C ASP A 157 -13.69 2.57 2.92
N PRO A 158 -14.86 3.23 2.95
CA PRO A 158 -15.78 3.26 1.82
C PRO A 158 -15.16 3.82 0.54
N MET A 159 -14.29 4.83 0.65
CA MET A 159 -13.59 5.40 -0.50
C MET A 159 -12.64 4.38 -1.14
N PHE A 160 -11.84 3.68 -0.33
CA PHE A 160 -10.93 2.63 -0.79
C PHE A 160 -11.68 1.44 -1.41
N LYS A 161 -12.81 1.02 -0.82
CA LYS A 161 -13.68 0.00 -1.38
C LYS A 161 -14.22 0.40 -2.76
N THR A 162 -14.68 1.65 -2.90
CA THR A 162 -15.16 2.19 -4.18
C THR A 162 -14.04 2.23 -5.22
N ILE A 163 -12.84 2.68 -4.85
CA ILE A 163 -11.66 2.69 -5.74
C ILE A 163 -11.36 1.26 -6.23
N SER A 164 -11.31 0.30 -5.32
CA SER A 164 -11.05 -1.12 -5.64
C SER A 164 -12.10 -1.69 -6.57
N HIS A 165 -13.39 -1.44 -6.29
CA HIS A 165 -14.50 -1.87 -7.15
C HIS A 165 -14.37 -1.28 -8.56
N ASN A 166 -14.16 0.02 -8.67
CA ASN A 166 -13.98 0.70 -9.96
C ASN A 166 -12.78 0.15 -10.74
N GLN A 167 -11.67 -0.19 -10.07
CA GLN A 167 -10.50 -0.78 -10.73
C GLN A 167 -10.82 -2.16 -11.34
N ILE A 168 -11.59 -2.99 -10.63
CA ILE A 168 -12.05 -4.29 -11.13
C ILE A 168 -12.97 -4.10 -12.34
N GLU A 169 -13.91 -3.16 -12.27
CA GLU A 169 -14.84 -2.86 -13.36
C GLU A 169 -14.11 -2.33 -14.60
N ILE A 170 -13.19 -1.38 -14.43
CA ILE A 170 -12.35 -0.86 -15.53
C ILE A 170 -11.60 -2.00 -16.21
N LYS A 171 -11.01 -2.94 -15.45
CA LYS A 171 -10.31 -4.08 -16.03
C LYS A 171 -11.23 -4.97 -16.87
N LYS A 172 -12.45 -5.24 -16.39
CA LYS A 172 -13.45 -6.00 -17.15
C LYS A 172 -13.87 -5.27 -18.44
N LEU A 173 -14.13 -3.97 -18.36
CA LEU A 173 -14.50 -3.16 -19.52
C LEU A 173 -13.39 -3.11 -20.57
N MET A 174 -12.13 -3.02 -20.13
CA MET A 174 -10.97 -3.09 -21.05
C MET A 174 -10.91 -4.45 -21.77
N GLN A 175 -11.14 -5.56 -21.07
CA GLN A 175 -11.18 -6.89 -21.69
C GLN A 175 -12.31 -7.03 -22.73
N VAL A 176 -13.49 -6.51 -22.42
CA VAL A 176 -14.64 -6.49 -23.37
C VAL A 176 -14.31 -5.63 -24.59
N ARG A 177 -13.76 -4.44 -24.39
CA ARG A 177 -13.30 -3.59 -25.50
C ARG A 177 -12.31 -4.32 -26.42
N ASP A 178 -11.29 -4.93 -25.84
CA ASP A 178 -10.23 -5.59 -26.61
C ASP A 178 -10.77 -6.81 -27.37
N TYR A 179 -11.73 -7.54 -26.79
CA TYR A 179 -12.44 -8.62 -27.47
C TYR A 179 -13.25 -8.10 -28.68
N LEU A 180 -14.03 -7.01 -28.47
CA LEU A 180 -14.86 -6.43 -29.53
C LEU A 180 -13.99 -5.86 -30.67
N LEU A 181 -12.89 -5.19 -30.36
CA LEU A 181 -11.94 -4.67 -31.36
C LEU A 181 -11.37 -5.82 -32.21
N LYS A 182 -10.95 -6.92 -31.60
CA LYS A 182 -10.50 -8.10 -32.36
C LYS A 182 -11.58 -8.63 -33.31
N LYS A 183 -12.83 -8.69 -32.84
CA LYS A 183 -13.95 -9.22 -33.65
C LYS A 183 -14.36 -8.30 -34.79
N LEU A 184 -14.15 -6.98 -34.67
CA LEU A 184 -14.55 -6.00 -35.69
C LEU A 184 -13.46 -5.81 -36.77
N PHE A 185 -12.20 -6.11 -36.45
CA PHE A 185 -11.06 -5.85 -37.34
C PHE A 185 -10.28 -7.13 -37.73
N SER A 186 -10.77 -8.31 -37.37
CA SER A 186 -10.33 -9.62 -37.88
C SER A 186 -11.28 -10.10 -38.99
#